data_65c54f678694c02e99c2950ab7ec798f
#
_entry.id   65c54f678694c02e99c2950ab7ec798f
#
_cell.length_a   1.000
_cell.length_b   1.000
_cell.length_c   1.000
_cell.angle_alpha   90.00
_cell.angle_beta   90.00
_cell.angle_gamma   90.00
#
_symmetry.space_group_name_H-M   'P 1'
#
loop_
_entity.id
_entity.type
_entity.pdbx_description
1 polymer ?
#
loop_
_entity_poly.entity_id
_entity_poly.type
_entity_poly.pdbx_seq_one_letter_code
_entity_poly.pdbx_strand_id
1 'polypeptide(L)'
;MERRKSRKSVVEPAFQGAKHFDELHVFIDGAARGNPGPAAIGVVVLTRQGRRVAAFGEAIGEATNNFAEYTALVHALRLLSAYEVDRLRIYADSELVVRQIRGLYRVKERSLRSLHSQVMSMLGRYRDWSIQHVPREENREADRLANRALDEAGSSSPVERPREGQPEEQPTLFPDEEEG
;
A
#
# COMPACT_ATOMS: atom_id res chain seq x y z
N MET A 1 8.74 23.83 11.77
CA MET A 1 7.75 22.76 11.48
C MET A 1 8.19 22.03 10.22
N GLU A 2 9.06 21.03 10.38
CA GLU A 2 9.62 20.25 9.26
C GLU A 2 8.61 19.21 8.82
N ARG A 3 8.19 19.29 7.58
CA ARG A 3 7.38 18.28 6.92
C ARG A 3 8.24 17.03 6.73
N ARG A 4 7.96 15.97 7.50
CA ARG A 4 8.53 14.64 7.26
C ARG A 4 8.21 14.21 5.82
N LYS A 5 9.25 14.16 5.00
CA LYS A 5 9.19 13.57 3.66
C LYS A 5 8.97 12.06 3.84
N SER A 6 7.78 11.58 3.51
CA SER A 6 7.52 10.16 3.28
C SER A 6 8.54 9.64 2.27
N ARG A 7 9.37 8.67 2.68
CA ARG A 7 10.27 7.98 1.76
C ARG A 7 9.42 7.13 0.84
N LYS A 8 9.16 7.64 -0.36
CA LYS A 8 8.60 6.84 -1.45
C LYS A 8 9.60 5.74 -1.77
N SER A 9 9.19 4.50 -1.58
CA SER A 9 9.91 3.34 -2.11
C SER A 9 10.10 3.54 -3.61
N VAL A 10 11.30 3.26 -4.09
CA VAL A 10 11.78 3.53 -5.44
C VAL A 10 10.78 3.04 -6.48
N VAL A 11 10.10 3.98 -7.11
CA VAL A 11 9.48 3.75 -8.41
C VAL A 11 10.64 3.70 -9.40
N GLU A 12 11.04 2.51 -9.82
CA GLU A 12 11.93 2.41 -10.96
C GLU A 12 11.15 2.86 -12.20
N PRO A 13 11.51 3.97 -12.85
CA PRO A 13 10.92 4.35 -14.12
C PRO A 13 11.51 3.44 -15.21
N ALA A 14 10.98 2.22 -15.31
CA ALA A 14 11.47 1.24 -16.28
C ALA A 14 11.13 1.60 -17.72
N PHE A 15 10.38 2.68 -17.95
CA PHE A 15 9.94 3.02 -19.30
C PHE A 15 9.99 4.52 -19.58
N GLN A 16 11.18 5.03 -19.94
CA GLN A 16 11.30 6.36 -20.53
C GLN A 16 10.98 6.24 -22.03
N GLY A 17 9.80 6.72 -22.46
CA GLY A 17 9.56 6.97 -23.86
C GLY A 17 8.19 6.67 -24.45
N ALA A 18 7.46 5.66 -24.04
CA ALA A 18 6.14 5.37 -24.60
C ALA A 18 5.03 6.04 -23.79
N LYS A 19 4.26 6.93 -24.41
CA LYS A 19 3.04 7.51 -23.83
C LYS A 19 1.79 6.67 -24.09
N HIS A 20 1.87 5.75 -25.05
CA HIS A 20 0.77 4.90 -25.52
C HIS A 20 1.12 3.42 -25.40
N PHE A 21 0.17 2.62 -24.95
CA PHE A 21 0.25 1.16 -24.86
C PHE A 21 -1.01 0.51 -25.42
N ASP A 22 -0.85 -0.46 -26.31
CA ASP A 22 -1.96 -1.26 -26.82
C ASP A 22 -2.66 -2.06 -25.71
N GLU A 23 -1.88 -2.63 -24.79
CA GLU A 23 -2.41 -3.39 -23.66
C GLU A 23 -1.44 -3.37 -22.48
N LEU A 24 -2.00 -3.10 -21.29
CA LEU A 24 -1.29 -3.22 -20.02
C LEU A 24 -1.97 -4.23 -19.10
N HIS A 25 -1.15 -5.00 -18.42
CA HIS A 25 -1.52 -5.94 -17.37
C HIS A 25 -1.10 -5.38 -16.01
N VAL A 26 -2.05 -5.26 -15.10
CA VAL A 26 -1.85 -4.65 -13.78
C VAL A 26 -2.18 -5.65 -12.71
N PHE A 27 -1.21 -5.96 -11.87
CA PHE A 27 -1.36 -6.83 -10.70
C PHE A 27 -1.37 -5.97 -9.45
N ILE A 28 -2.35 -6.17 -8.60
CA ILE A 28 -2.50 -5.42 -7.35
C ILE A 28 -2.60 -6.36 -6.16
N ASP A 29 -2.09 -5.92 -5.03
CA ASP A 29 -2.24 -6.58 -3.74
C ASP A 29 -2.33 -5.55 -2.62
N GLY A 30 -3.11 -5.87 -1.59
CA GLY A 30 -3.20 -5.12 -0.35
C GLY A 30 -2.96 -6.06 0.82
N ALA A 31 -2.03 -5.72 1.69
CA ALA A 31 -1.68 -6.49 2.86
C ALA A 31 -1.86 -5.67 4.14
N ALA A 32 -2.41 -6.29 5.19
CA ALA A 32 -2.47 -5.72 6.53
C ALA A 32 -2.05 -6.74 7.57
N ARG A 33 -1.26 -6.31 8.55
CA ARG A 33 -0.87 -7.12 9.71
C ARG A 33 -1.82 -6.86 10.87
N GLY A 34 -2.92 -7.57 10.88
CA GLY A 34 -4.12 -7.31 11.66
C GLY A 34 -5.21 -6.70 10.76
N ASN A 35 -6.47 -6.76 11.21
CA ASN A 35 -7.60 -6.33 10.38
C ASN A 35 -8.59 -5.48 11.22
N PRO A 36 -8.34 -4.17 11.44
CA PRO A 36 -7.26 -3.34 10.89
C PRO A 36 -5.89 -3.52 11.54
N GLY A 37 -4.86 -3.06 10.85
CA GLY A 37 -3.48 -3.03 11.33
C GLY A 37 -2.58 -2.31 10.34
N PRO A 38 -1.25 -2.28 10.58
CA PRO A 38 -0.29 -1.74 9.64
C PRO A 38 -0.50 -2.38 8.27
N ALA A 39 -0.65 -1.55 7.24
CA ALA A 39 -1.03 -1.99 5.91
C ALA A 39 -0.11 -1.39 4.84
N ALA A 40 -0.02 -2.11 3.73
CA ALA A 40 0.72 -1.67 2.55
C ALA A 40 0.05 -2.19 1.27
N ILE A 41 0.44 -1.61 0.17
CA ILE A 41 0.00 -1.98 -1.17
C ILE A 41 1.18 -2.42 -2.01
N GLY A 42 0.91 -3.30 -2.98
CA GLY A 42 1.81 -3.70 -4.03
C GLY A 42 1.17 -3.55 -5.40
N VAL A 43 1.90 -3.01 -6.35
CA VAL A 43 1.44 -2.80 -7.73
C VAL A 43 2.54 -3.21 -8.70
N VAL A 44 2.17 -3.97 -9.71
CA VAL A 44 3.05 -4.35 -10.84
C VAL A 44 2.31 -4.07 -12.14
N VAL A 45 2.94 -3.34 -13.03
CA VAL A 45 2.41 -3.02 -14.37
C VAL A 45 3.32 -3.60 -15.43
N LEU A 46 2.76 -4.44 -16.28
CA LEU A 46 3.48 -5.12 -17.37
C LEU A 46 2.84 -4.79 -18.71
N THR A 47 3.64 -4.78 -19.77
CA THR A 47 3.11 -4.86 -21.12
C THR A 47 2.56 -6.28 -21.38
N ARG A 48 1.80 -6.46 -22.47
CA ARG A 48 1.33 -7.78 -22.91
C ARG A 48 2.47 -8.79 -23.08
N GLN A 49 3.67 -8.35 -23.45
CA GLN A 49 4.85 -9.19 -23.63
C GLN A 49 5.59 -9.47 -22.30
N GLY A 50 5.05 -9.02 -21.16
CA GLY A 50 5.63 -9.22 -19.85
C GLY A 50 6.77 -8.24 -19.49
N ARG A 51 7.00 -7.18 -20.28
CA ARG A 51 7.97 -6.15 -19.92
C ARG A 51 7.42 -5.27 -18.81
N ARG A 52 8.24 -5.01 -17.79
CA ARG A 52 7.86 -4.15 -16.66
C ARG A 52 7.77 -2.70 -17.08
N VAL A 53 6.61 -2.09 -16.85
CA VAL A 53 6.36 -0.65 -17.00
C VAL A 53 6.56 0.06 -15.67
N ALA A 54 6.01 -0.52 -14.60
CA ALA A 54 6.18 -0.03 -13.23
C ALA A 54 6.03 -1.17 -12.23
N ALA A 55 6.68 -1.03 -11.08
CA ALA A 55 6.45 -1.89 -9.92
C ALA A 55 6.79 -1.11 -8.65
N PHE A 56 5.92 -1.13 -7.65
CA PHE A 56 6.16 -0.47 -6.37
C PHE A 56 5.38 -1.11 -5.24
N GLY A 57 5.89 -0.95 -4.03
CA GLY A 57 5.19 -1.19 -2.78
C GLY A 57 5.18 0.09 -1.94
N GLU A 58 4.10 0.34 -1.21
CA GLU A 58 3.94 1.53 -0.39
C GLU A 58 3.17 1.22 0.89
N ALA A 59 3.72 1.61 2.04
CA ALA A 59 3.01 1.54 3.31
C ALA A 59 1.95 2.65 3.38
N ILE A 60 0.74 2.29 3.78
CA ILE A 60 -0.42 3.19 3.79
C ILE A 60 -0.93 3.55 5.20
N GLY A 61 -0.20 3.16 6.25
CA GLY A 61 -0.61 3.32 7.63
C GLY A 61 -1.52 2.17 8.08
N GLU A 62 -2.45 2.42 8.99
CA GLU A 62 -3.39 1.41 9.47
C GLU A 62 -4.61 1.30 8.55
N ALA A 63 -4.93 0.09 8.15
CA ALA A 63 -6.09 -0.21 7.32
C ALA A 63 -6.53 -1.67 7.46
N THR A 64 -7.72 -1.98 6.97
CA THR A 64 -8.17 -3.36 6.74
C THR A 64 -7.58 -3.91 5.44
N ASN A 65 -7.55 -5.24 5.29
CA ASN A 65 -7.12 -5.86 4.04
C ASN A 65 -7.90 -5.34 2.82
N ASN A 66 -9.23 -5.29 2.91
CA ASN A 66 -10.07 -4.81 1.80
C ASN A 66 -9.80 -3.34 1.45
N PHE A 67 -9.56 -2.49 2.45
CA PHE A 67 -9.20 -1.09 2.22
C PHE A 67 -7.84 -0.99 1.52
N ALA A 68 -6.85 -1.79 1.91
CA ALA A 68 -5.55 -1.85 1.26
C ALA A 68 -5.66 -2.31 -0.21
N GLU A 69 -6.47 -3.33 -0.49
CA GLU A 69 -6.72 -3.80 -1.86
C GLU A 69 -7.32 -2.70 -2.76
N TYR A 70 -8.35 -2.00 -2.28
CA TYR A 70 -8.92 -0.87 -3.01
C TYR A 70 -7.90 0.27 -3.20
N THR A 71 -7.09 0.53 -2.19
CA THR A 71 -6.04 1.55 -2.25
C THR A 71 -4.99 1.20 -3.29
N ALA A 72 -4.59 -0.07 -3.38
CA ALA A 72 -3.69 -0.56 -4.43
C ALA A 72 -4.25 -0.28 -5.84
N LEU A 73 -5.52 -0.56 -6.04
CA LEU A 73 -6.20 -0.31 -7.31
C LEU A 73 -6.27 1.18 -7.64
N VAL A 74 -6.60 2.04 -6.68
CA VAL A 74 -6.60 3.51 -6.86
C VAL A 74 -5.21 4.02 -7.24
N HIS A 75 -4.16 3.55 -6.54
CA HIS A 75 -2.77 3.98 -6.82
C HIS A 75 -2.31 3.49 -8.20
N ALA A 76 -2.64 2.26 -8.58
CA ALA A 76 -2.37 1.74 -9.91
C ALA A 76 -3.02 2.61 -11.01
N LEU A 77 -4.32 2.91 -10.87
CA LEU A 77 -5.05 3.72 -11.85
C LEU A 77 -4.55 5.17 -11.91
N ARG A 78 -4.12 5.74 -10.77
CA ARG A 78 -3.47 7.07 -10.75
C ARG A 78 -2.16 7.07 -11.52
N LEU A 79 -1.32 6.06 -11.32
CA LEU A 79 -0.09 5.90 -12.08
C LEU A 79 -0.38 5.82 -13.58
N LEU A 80 -1.36 5.00 -13.96
CA LEU A 80 -1.73 4.79 -15.37
C LEU A 80 -2.36 6.02 -16.03
N SER A 81 -2.81 7.00 -15.26
CA SER A 81 -3.37 8.24 -15.82
C SER A 81 -2.38 9.06 -16.64
N ALA A 82 -1.08 8.78 -16.49
CA ALA A 82 -0.01 9.40 -17.28
C ALA A 82 0.17 8.77 -18.67
N TYR A 83 -0.54 7.67 -18.97
CA TYR A 83 -0.42 6.92 -20.21
C TYR A 83 -1.75 6.83 -20.94
N GLU A 84 -1.67 6.68 -22.24
CA GLU A 84 -2.78 6.24 -23.11
C GLU A 84 -2.74 4.72 -23.20
N VAL A 85 -3.82 4.05 -22.85
CA VAL A 85 -3.91 2.59 -22.80
C VAL A 85 -5.17 2.15 -23.50
N ASP A 86 -5.05 1.35 -24.56
CA ASP A 86 -6.21 0.87 -25.33
C ASP A 86 -6.95 -0.23 -24.57
N ARG A 87 -6.23 -1.17 -23.98
CA ARG A 87 -6.76 -2.29 -23.22
C ARG A 87 -6.09 -2.43 -21.86
N LEU A 88 -6.90 -2.38 -20.80
CA LEU A 88 -6.45 -2.50 -19.44
C LEU A 88 -6.93 -3.82 -18.82
N ARG A 89 -5.99 -4.68 -18.42
CA ARG A 89 -6.26 -5.96 -17.75
C ARG A 89 -5.76 -5.92 -16.32
N ILE A 90 -6.69 -6.00 -15.37
CA ILE A 90 -6.38 -5.91 -13.94
C ILE A 90 -6.54 -7.29 -13.31
N TYR A 91 -5.59 -7.66 -12.45
CA TYR A 91 -5.54 -8.92 -11.75
C TYR A 91 -5.39 -8.67 -10.25
N ALA A 92 -6.22 -9.33 -9.45
CA ALA A 92 -6.21 -9.27 -7.99
C ALA A 92 -6.53 -10.65 -7.40
N ASP A 93 -5.98 -10.97 -6.26
CA ASP A 93 -6.30 -12.19 -5.53
C ASP A 93 -7.43 -12.03 -4.50
N SER A 94 -7.97 -10.84 -4.34
CA SER A 94 -9.19 -10.58 -3.58
C SER A 94 -10.44 -10.81 -4.42
N GLU A 95 -11.07 -11.96 -4.26
CA GLU A 95 -12.32 -12.28 -4.95
C GLU A 95 -13.44 -11.26 -4.63
N LEU A 96 -13.50 -10.79 -3.37
CA LEU A 96 -14.49 -9.80 -2.94
C LEU A 96 -14.35 -8.50 -3.74
N VAL A 97 -13.14 -7.95 -3.82
CA VAL A 97 -12.87 -6.70 -4.56
C VAL A 97 -13.21 -6.87 -6.04
N VAL A 98 -12.76 -7.97 -6.64
CA VAL A 98 -13.08 -8.27 -8.05
C VAL A 98 -14.58 -8.31 -8.31
N ARG A 99 -15.34 -9.02 -7.47
CA ARG A 99 -16.81 -9.11 -7.61
C ARG A 99 -17.51 -7.78 -7.36
N GLN A 100 -17.00 -6.96 -6.45
CA GLN A 100 -17.56 -5.62 -6.21
C GLN A 100 -17.30 -4.68 -7.39
N ILE A 101 -16.11 -4.67 -7.96
CA ILE A 101 -15.77 -3.85 -9.13
C ILE A 101 -16.54 -4.29 -10.37
N ARG A 102 -16.78 -5.60 -10.52
CA ARG A 102 -17.64 -6.15 -11.58
C ARG A 102 -19.15 -5.90 -11.38
N GLY A 103 -19.54 -5.31 -10.24
CA GLY A 103 -20.94 -5.06 -9.92
C GLY A 103 -21.74 -6.29 -9.48
N LEU A 104 -21.07 -7.41 -9.20
CA LEU A 104 -21.73 -8.66 -8.77
C LEU A 104 -22.06 -8.64 -7.27
N TYR A 105 -21.26 -7.91 -6.48
CA TYR A 105 -21.46 -7.74 -5.03
C TYR A 105 -21.58 -6.27 -4.67
N ARG A 106 -22.45 -5.98 -3.70
CA ARG A 106 -22.59 -4.63 -3.14
C ARG A 106 -21.44 -4.29 -2.21
N VAL A 107 -20.98 -3.04 -2.25
CA VAL A 107 -20.04 -2.48 -1.28
C VAL A 107 -20.83 -1.98 -0.07
N LYS A 108 -20.82 -2.75 1.02
CA LYS A 108 -21.58 -2.44 2.25
C LYS A 108 -20.84 -1.46 3.15
N GLU A 109 -19.53 -1.61 3.27
CA GLU A 109 -18.71 -0.76 4.14
C GLU A 109 -18.59 0.66 3.59
N ARG A 110 -18.89 1.63 4.46
CA ARG A 110 -18.89 3.06 4.07
C ARG A 110 -17.50 3.53 3.62
N SER A 111 -16.43 3.09 4.30
CA SER A 111 -15.05 3.42 3.96
C SER A 111 -14.66 2.93 2.55
N LEU A 112 -15.15 1.77 2.14
CA LEU A 112 -14.88 1.21 0.82
C LEU A 112 -15.72 1.84 -0.29
N ARG A 113 -16.90 2.40 0.02
CA ARG A 113 -17.77 3.03 -1.00
C ARG A 113 -17.07 4.20 -1.69
N SER A 114 -16.35 5.03 -0.95
CA SER A 114 -15.60 6.15 -1.51
C SER A 114 -14.51 5.68 -2.46
N LEU A 115 -13.74 4.67 -2.06
CA LEU A 115 -12.69 4.08 -2.90
C LEU A 115 -13.28 3.39 -4.14
N HIS A 116 -14.37 2.64 -3.97
CA HIS A 116 -15.09 2.03 -5.09
C HIS A 116 -15.55 3.08 -6.10
N SER A 117 -16.17 4.17 -5.64
CA SER A 117 -16.58 5.28 -6.51
C SER A 117 -15.39 5.89 -7.27
N GLN A 118 -14.27 6.10 -6.61
CA GLN A 118 -13.06 6.60 -7.26
C GLN A 118 -12.57 5.63 -8.35
N VAL A 119 -12.49 4.34 -8.03
CA VAL A 119 -12.08 3.30 -8.99
C VAL A 119 -13.01 3.28 -10.20
N MET A 120 -14.33 3.27 -10.00
CA MET A 120 -15.29 3.23 -11.11
C MET A 120 -15.19 4.48 -11.99
N SER A 121 -15.02 5.67 -11.38
CA SER A 121 -14.78 6.91 -12.13
C SER A 121 -13.50 6.86 -12.96
N MET A 122 -12.42 6.34 -12.41
CA MET A 122 -11.13 6.21 -13.10
C MET A 122 -11.18 5.16 -14.22
N LEU A 123 -11.85 4.03 -13.99
CA LEU A 123 -12.06 2.98 -14.99
C LEU A 123 -12.92 3.45 -16.17
N GLY A 124 -13.84 4.39 -15.94
CA GLY A 124 -14.65 5.00 -17.00
C GLY A 124 -13.85 5.70 -18.12
N ARG A 125 -12.56 5.98 -17.90
CA ARG A 125 -11.65 6.53 -18.93
C ARG A 125 -11.18 5.49 -19.96
N TYR A 126 -11.26 4.20 -19.61
CA TYR A 126 -10.80 3.12 -20.47
C TYR A 126 -11.98 2.50 -21.21
N ARG A 127 -11.87 2.40 -22.54
CA ARG A 127 -12.93 1.79 -23.38
C ARG A 127 -13.00 0.28 -23.22
N ASP A 128 -11.84 -0.34 -23.04
CA ASP A 128 -11.71 -1.79 -22.90
C ASP A 128 -10.88 -2.09 -21.63
N TRP A 129 -11.57 -2.40 -20.54
CA TRP A 129 -10.95 -2.85 -19.33
C TRP A 129 -11.63 -4.10 -18.76
N SER A 130 -10.87 -4.89 -18.06
CA SER A 130 -11.37 -6.02 -17.29
C SER A 130 -10.63 -6.15 -15.96
N ILE A 131 -11.31 -6.73 -14.96
CA ILE A 131 -10.70 -7.16 -13.71
C ILE A 131 -11.01 -8.63 -13.49
N GLN A 132 -9.99 -9.40 -13.11
CA GLN A 132 -10.08 -10.84 -12.92
C GLN A 132 -9.46 -11.23 -11.57
N HIS A 133 -10.11 -12.21 -10.91
CA HIS A 133 -9.53 -12.89 -9.78
C HIS A 133 -8.46 -13.88 -10.27
N VAL A 134 -7.31 -13.86 -9.63
CA VAL A 134 -6.23 -14.82 -9.84
C VAL A 134 -5.85 -15.47 -8.51
N PRO A 135 -5.38 -16.72 -8.53
CA PRO A 135 -4.83 -17.35 -7.34
C PRO A 135 -3.62 -16.54 -6.81
N ARG A 136 -3.37 -16.61 -5.51
CA ARG A 136 -2.25 -15.89 -4.87
C ARG A 136 -0.90 -16.21 -5.50
N GLU A 137 -0.74 -17.46 -5.96
CA GLU A 137 0.47 -17.92 -6.64
C GLU A 137 0.76 -17.17 -7.94
N GLU A 138 -0.25 -16.63 -8.59
CA GLU A 138 -0.12 -15.83 -9.82
C GLU A 138 0.05 -14.33 -9.51
N ASN A 139 -0.15 -13.92 -8.24
CA ASN A 139 -0.03 -12.53 -7.78
C ASN A 139 1.21 -12.29 -6.90
N ARG A 140 2.19 -13.18 -6.93
CA ARG A 140 3.34 -13.20 -6.01
C ARG A 140 4.16 -11.92 -5.98
N GLU A 141 4.33 -11.26 -7.12
CA GLU A 141 5.19 -10.08 -7.17
C GLU A 141 4.54 -8.89 -6.49
N ALA A 142 3.24 -8.66 -6.71
CA ALA A 142 2.47 -7.63 -6.01
C ALA A 142 2.41 -7.92 -4.50
N ASP A 143 2.12 -9.17 -4.10
CA ASP A 143 2.15 -9.63 -2.69
C ASP A 143 3.52 -9.36 -2.05
N ARG A 144 4.61 -9.73 -2.73
CA ARG A 144 5.98 -9.50 -2.23
C ARG A 144 6.28 -8.02 -2.02
N LEU A 145 5.85 -7.16 -2.94
CA LEU A 145 6.06 -5.71 -2.84
C LEU A 145 5.27 -5.10 -1.67
N ALA A 146 4.03 -5.52 -1.46
CA ALA A 146 3.22 -5.09 -0.32
C ALA A 146 3.85 -5.52 1.00
N ASN A 147 4.25 -6.79 1.13
CA ASN A 147 4.88 -7.31 2.35
C ASN A 147 6.23 -6.65 2.64
N ARG A 148 7.06 -6.42 1.61
CA ARG A 148 8.32 -5.70 1.77
C ARG A 148 8.10 -4.27 2.27
N ALA A 149 7.12 -3.56 1.76
CA ALA A 149 6.78 -2.22 2.22
C ALA A 149 6.33 -2.20 3.69
N LEU A 150 5.61 -3.24 4.14
CA LEU A 150 5.27 -3.44 5.55
C LEU A 150 6.51 -3.67 6.44
N ASP A 151 7.44 -4.50 6.00
CA ASP A 151 8.68 -4.80 6.74
C ASP A 151 9.54 -3.54 6.89
N GLU A 152 9.71 -2.79 5.82
CA GLU A 152 10.47 -1.54 5.81
C GLU A 152 9.83 -0.47 6.73
N ALA A 153 8.50 -0.37 6.75
CA ALA A 153 7.79 0.55 7.64
C ALA A 153 7.93 0.15 9.11
N GLY A 154 7.86 -1.15 9.42
CA GLY A 154 8.05 -1.68 10.78
C GLY A 154 9.47 -1.49 11.31
N SER A 155 10.47 -1.58 10.43
CA SER A 155 11.88 -1.37 10.78
C SER A 155 12.24 0.11 11.03
N SER A 156 11.39 1.02 10.59
CA SER A 156 11.58 2.48 10.73
C SER A 156 10.95 3.05 12.01
N SER A 157 10.37 2.22 12.87
CA SER A 157 9.90 2.65 14.20
C SER A 157 11.10 3.13 15.03
N PRO A 158 11.02 4.27 15.71
CA PRO A 158 12.12 4.76 16.52
C PRO A 158 12.44 3.71 17.59
N VAL A 159 13.68 3.29 17.65
CA VAL A 159 14.21 2.63 18.85
C VAL A 159 13.92 3.59 19.99
N GLU A 160 13.03 3.22 20.91
CA GLU A 160 12.91 3.94 22.20
C GLU A 160 14.32 4.00 22.77
N ARG A 161 14.88 5.20 22.80
CA ARG A 161 16.12 5.42 23.56
C ARG A 161 15.78 5.04 24.99
N PRO A 162 16.66 4.26 25.64
CA PRO A 162 16.51 4.03 27.08
C PRO A 162 16.34 5.41 27.73
N ARG A 163 15.35 5.56 28.57
CA ARG A 163 15.21 6.78 29.41
C ARG A 163 16.50 6.91 30.17
N GLU A 164 17.34 7.88 29.79
CA GLU A 164 18.49 8.25 30.59
C GLU A 164 17.98 8.66 31.98
N GLY A 165 18.47 7.91 32.96
CA GLY A 165 18.66 8.23 34.34
C GLY A 165 17.65 9.16 34.98
N GLN A 166 16.74 8.59 35.76
CA GLN A 166 16.32 9.29 36.99
C GLN A 166 17.57 9.51 37.81
N PRO A 167 17.81 10.73 38.34
CA PRO A 167 18.93 10.94 39.26
C PRO A 167 18.69 10.05 40.49
N GLU A 168 19.67 9.20 40.78
CA GLU A 168 19.70 8.46 42.04
C GLU A 168 19.67 9.46 43.18
N GLU A 169 18.63 9.39 44.01
CA GLU A 169 18.62 10.08 45.31
C GLU A 169 19.79 9.51 46.13
N GLN A 170 20.80 10.34 46.31
CA GLN A 170 21.87 10.03 47.24
C GLN A 170 21.29 10.02 48.65
N PRO A 171 21.56 8.98 49.45
CA PRO A 171 21.16 9.01 50.87
C PRO A 171 21.92 10.10 51.60
N THR A 172 21.19 11.03 52.21
CA THR A 172 21.75 12.06 53.05
C THR A 172 22.30 11.42 54.33
N LEU A 173 23.61 11.36 54.44
CA LEU A 173 24.36 10.99 55.64
C LEU A 173 24.46 12.24 56.53
N PHE A 174 23.48 12.42 57.39
CA PHE A 174 23.65 13.28 58.55
C PHE A 174 23.25 12.49 59.79
N PRO A 175 24.14 12.30 60.75
CA PRO A 175 23.79 11.76 62.05
C PRO A 175 23.07 12.86 62.87
N ASP A 176 21.95 12.51 63.44
CA ASP A 176 21.30 13.33 64.47
C ASP A 176 22.19 13.39 65.71
N GLU A 177 22.74 14.55 65.99
CA GLU A 177 23.33 14.82 67.31
C GLU A 177 22.21 15.11 68.27
N GLU A 178 22.02 14.21 69.25
CA GLU A 178 21.30 14.46 70.47
C GLU A 178 22.13 15.40 71.33
N GLU A 179 21.53 16.47 71.76
CA GLU A 179 21.83 17.15 73.05
C GLU A 179 20.50 17.46 73.72
N GLY A 180 20.36 17.01 74.88
CA GLY A 180 20.61 17.16 76.22
C GLY A 180 19.41 17.67 76.99
#